data_8a4f469e8f954e5b50248199f2683b13
#
_entry.id   8a4f469e8f954e5b50248199f2683b13
#
_cell.length_a   1.000
_cell.length_b   1.000
_cell.length_c   1.000
_cell.angle_alpha   90.00
_cell.angle_beta   90.00
_cell.angle_gamma   90.00
#
_symmetry.space_group_name_H-M   'P 1'
#
loop_
_entity.id
_entity.type
_entity.pdbx_description
1 polymer ?
#
loop_
_entity_poly.entity_id
_entity_poly.type
_entity_poly.pdbx_seq_one_letter_code
_entity_poly.pdbx_strand_id
1 'polypeptide(L)'
;KLATTGKQHGLSGLEFGLAIPGSVGGAVWANAGAHGSDVAGVLTSAVVVGANGEERELGPADMGMAYRETQLKHSPPGRPDVVLEATFALEPAEPDTIAERLADIRRWRQEHQPIGQKSAGSVFRNPEGDSAGRIIDELGLKERRVGGAQVSPKHANFIVNTGGATAADVRALGDLVRETVRRERGIELAYEVEFVGR
;
A
#
# COMPACT_ATOMS: atom_id res chain seq x y z
N LYS A 1 -8.93 8.47 -7.76
CA LYS A 1 -9.48 9.83 -8.01
C LYS A 1 -8.37 10.88 -8.06
N LEU A 2 -7.52 11.03 -7.03
CA LEU A 2 -6.54 12.12 -6.96
C LEU A 2 -5.61 12.18 -8.19
N ALA A 3 -5.01 11.06 -8.61
CA ALA A 3 -4.18 10.99 -9.81
C ALA A 3 -4.95 11.40 -11.10
N THR A 4 -6.23 11.04 -11.19
CA THR A 4 -7.07 11.44 -12.32
C THR A 4 -7.41 12.94 -12.27
N THR A 5 -7.59 13.50 -11.09
CA THR A 5 -7.79 14.95 -10.90
C THR A 5 -6.53 15.73 -11.29
N GLY A 6 -5.34 15.26 -10.88
CA GLY A 6 -4.06 15.86 -11.32
C GLY A 6 -3.97 15.95 -12.85
N LYS A 7 -4.27 14.85 -13.57
CA LYS A 7 -4.32 14.86 -15.03
C LYS A 7 -5.27 15.93 -15.58
N GLN A 8 -6.48 16.07 -15.01
CA GLN A 8 -7.48 17.06 -15.48
C GLN A 8 -6.98 18.50 -15.37
N HIS A 9 -6.05 18.75 -14.45
CA HIS A 9 -5.44 20.06 -14.23
C HIS A 9 -4.03 20.19 -14.85
N GLY A 10 -3.58 19.23 -15.65
CA GLY A 10 -2.24 19.24 -16.22
C GLY A 10 -1.12 19.17 -15.17
N LEU A 11 -1.36 18.45 -14.08
CA LEU A 11 -0.44 18.30 -12.95
C LEU A 11 0.03 16.85 -12.82
N SER A 12 1.33 16.64 -12.92
CA SER A 12 2.04 15.36 -12.80
C SER A 12 2.65 15.19 -11.42
N GLY A 13 2.88 13.96 -10.99
CA GLY A 13 3.50 13.58 -9.72
C GLY A 13 2.69 12.59 -8.90
N LEU A 14 1.39 12.39 -9.23
CA LEU A 14 0.48 11.51 -8.50
C LEU A 14 0.11 10.23 -9.26
N GLU A 15 0.69 9.98 -10.42
CA GLU A 15 0.34 8.86 -11.30
C GLU A 15 0.57 7.50 -10.62
N PHE A 16 1.59 7.40 -9.75
CA PHE A 16 1.86 6.18 -8.95
C PHE A 16 0.67 5.74 -8.11
N GLY A 17 -0.16 6.71 -7.66
CA GLY A 17 -1.35 6.48 -6.84
C GLY A 17 -2.54 5.90 -7.61
N LEU A 18 -2.44 5.71 -8.94
CA LEU A 18 -3.50 5.11 -9.74
C LEU A 18 -3.81 3.69 -9.23
N ALA A 19 -5.10 3.45 -8.96
CA ALA A 19 -5.61 2.17 -8.47
C ALA A 19 -5.03 1.70 -7.11
N ILE A 20 -4.40 2.58 -6.33
CA ILE A 20 -4.22 2.36 -4.89
C ILE A 20 -5.58 2.63 -4.23
N PRO A 21 -6.20 1.63 -3.59
CA PRO A 21 -7.48 1.82 -2.90
C PRO A 21 -7.30 2.57 -1.59
N GLY A 22 -8.32 3.30 -1.17
CA GLY A 22 -8.32 4.01 0.11
C GLY A 22 -8.49 5.52 -0.04
N SER A 23 -8.29 6.24 1.06
CA SER A 23 -8.35 7.69 1.15
C SER A 23 -6.97 8.33 0.98
N VAL A 24 -6.94 9.65 0.71
CA VAL A 24 -5.70 10.43 0.69
C VAL A 24 -5.05 10.42 2.07
N GLY A 25 -5.84 10.59 3.13
CA GLY A 25 -5.33 10.53 4.51
C GLY A 25 -4.68 9.19 4.82
N GLY A 26 -5.28 8.07 4.41
CA GLY A 26 -4.67 6.74 4.54
C GLY A 26 -3.39 6.58 3.73
N ALA A 27 -3.29 7.23 2.55
CA ALA A 27 -2.08 7.22 1.75
C ALA A 27 -0.94 8.00 2.42
N VAL A 28 -1.23 9.16 3.03
CA VAL A 28 -0.27 9.92 3.86
C VAL A 28 0.16 9.09 5.07
N TRP A 29 -0.80 8.57 5.84
CA TRP A 29 -0.56 7.75 7.02
C TRP A 29 0.35 6.55 6.75
N ALA A 30 0.20 5.90 5.58
CA ALA A 30 0.98 4.73 5.22
C ALA A 30 2.27 5.05 4.43
N ASN A 31 2.52 6.30 4.06
CA ASN A 31 3.46 6.65 2.99
C ASN A 31 3.26 5.72 1.79
N ALA A 32 2.04 5.72 1.25
CA ALA A 32 1.68 4.83 0.15
C ALA A 32 2.51 5.14 -1.10
N GLY A 33 2.95 4.10 -1.78
CA GLY A 33 3.76 4.26 -2.98
C GLY A 33 3.68 3.05 -3.92
N ALA A 34 4.01 3.27 -5.16
CA ALA A 34 4.12 2.27 -6.22
C ALA A 34 4.95 2.85 -7.38
N HIS A 35 5.43 1.97 -8.27
CA HIS A 35 6.12 2.39 -9.51
C HIS A 35 7.29 3.34 -9.28
N GLY A 36 8.06 3.12 -8.19
CA GLY A 36 9.25 3.93 -7.88
C GLY A 36 8.99 5.29 -7.24
N SER A 37 7.73 5.60 -6.90
CA SER A 37 7.34 6.85 -6.25
C SER A 37 6.44 6.58 -5.05
N ASP A 38 6.36 7.55 -4.12
CA ASP A 38 5.51 7.49 -2.95
C ASP A 38 4.99 8.88 -2.54
N VAL A 39 4.16 8.91 -1.49
CA VAL A 39 3.58 10.15 -0.98
C VAL A 39 4.67 11.10 -0.47
N ALA A 40 5.70 10.61 0.21
CA ALA A 40 6.77 11.46 0.76
C ALA A 40 7.47 12.29 -0.32
N GLY A 41 7.61 11.73 -1.54
CA GLY A 41 8.28 12.41 -2.66
C GLY A 41 7.51 13.60 -3.23
N VAL A 42 6.21 13.73 -2.93
CA VAL A 42 5.35 14.79 -3.49
C VAL A 42 4.57 15.56 -2.41
N LEU A 43 4.55 15.09 -1.17
CA LEU A 43 3.86 15.77 -0.07
C LEU A 43 4.65 17.00 0.39
N THR A 44 3.98 18.14 0.50
CA THR A 44 4.52 19.36 1.09
C THR A 44 4.20 19.42 2.57
N SER A 45 2.91 19.25 2.92
CA SER A 45 2.43 19.25 4.30
C SER A 45 1.12 18.48 4.42
N ALA A 46 0.78 18.13 5.64
CA ALA A 46 -0.53 17.60 6.01
C ALA A 46 -1.02 18.25 7.31
N VAL A 47 -2.31 18.56 7.37
CA VAL A 47 -2.99 18.94 8.61
C VAL A 47 -3.45 17.66 9.30
N VAL A 48 -2.97 17.46 10.52
CA VAL A 48 -3.24 16.28 11.33
C VAL A 48 -3.87 16.70 12.64
N VAL A 49 -4.99 16.08 13.00
CA VAL A 49 -5.60 16.24 14.32
C VAL A 49 -5.19 15.09 15.24
N GLY A 50 -4.63 15.43 16.39
CA GLY A 50 -4.25 14.48 17.41
C GLY A 50 -5.42 14.09 18.33
N ALA A 51 -5.17 13.14 19.24
CA ALA A 51 -6.15 12.64 20.21
C ALA A 51 -6.68 13.71 21.18
N ASN A 52 -5.97 14.81 21.36
CA ASN A 52 -6.37 15.98 22.15
C ASN A 52 -7.25 16.98 21.38
N GLY A 53 -7.50 16.72 20.09
CA GLY A 53 -8.27 17.62 19.21
C GLY A 53 -7.46 18.80 18.66
N GLU A 54 -6.17 18.88 18.93
CA GLU A 54 -5.32 19.93 18.36
C GLU A 54 -4.89 19.59 16.94
N GLU A 55 -5.04 20.57 16.04
CA GLU A 55 -4.56 20.49 14.66
C GLU A 55 -3.09 20.90 14.61
N ARG A 56 -2.31 20.15 13.84
CA ARG A 56 -0.89 20.40 13.58
C ARG A 56 -0.64 20.30 12.09
N GLU A 57 0.07 21.25 11.53
CA GLU A 57 0.60 21.11 10.16
C GLU A 57 1.98 20.46 10.24
N LEU A 58 2.13 19.33 9.56
CA LEU A 58 3.33 18.49 9.59
C LEU A 58 3.86 18.30 8.18
N GLY A 59 5.16 18.48 8.00
CA GLY A 59 5.88 18.11 6.78
C GLY A 59 6.31 16.65 6.78
N PRO A 60 6.83 16.13 5.66
CA PRO A 60 7.32 14.75 5.56
C PRO A 60 8.39 14.39 6.62
N ALA A 61 9.27 15.34 6.93
CA ALA A 61 10.32 15.16 7.96
C ALA A 61 9.72 15.03 9.37
N ASP A 62 8.71 15.85 9.70
CA ASP A 62 8.03 15.82 11.00
C ASP A 62 7.29 14.50 11.21
N MET A 63 6.78 13.92 10.13
CA MET A 63 6.11 12.62 10.14
C MET A 63 7.08 11.44 10.06
N GLY A 64 8.38 11.65 9.92
CA GLY A 64 9.38 10.59 9.80
C GLY A 64 9.06 9.62 8.68
N MET A 65 8.63 10.16 7.51
CA MET A 65 8.19 9.33 6.39
C MET A 65 9.32 8.48 5.83
N ALA A 66 9.10 7.17 5.80
CA ALA A 66 10.01 6.17 5.21
C ALA A 66 9.19 5.13 4.42
N TYR A 67 9.86 4.12 3.86
CA TYR A 67 9.18 3.08 3.08
C TYR A 67 8.05 2.41 3.89
N ARG A 68 6.80 2.65 3.51
CA ARG A 68 5.58 2.15 4.17
C ARG A 68 5.51 2.50 5.67
N GLU A 69 6.13 3.60 6.09
CA GLU A 69 6.25 3.97 7.49
C GLU A 69 6.05 5.47 7.70
N THR A 70 5.35 5.81 8.78
CA THR A 70 5.22 7.17 9.31
C THR A 70 5.03 7.12 10.83
N GLN A 71 5.36 8.19 11.53
CA GLN A 71 5.09 8.31 12.98
C GLN A 71 3.59 8.25 13.32
N LEU A 72 2.72 8.60 12.35
CA LEU A 72 1.27 8.54 12.54
C LEU A 72 0.76 7.10 12.81
N LYS A 73 1.51 6.08 12.41
CA LYS A 73 1.21 4.67 12.70
C LYS A 73 1.43 4.28 14.16
N HIS A 74 2.23 5.06 14.87
CA HIS A 74 2.62 4.80 16.26
C HIS A 74 1.78 5.58 17.27
N SER A 75 0.70 6.21 16.82
CA SER A 75 -0.27 6.86 17.71
C SER A 75 -0.84 5.87 18.72
N PRO A 76 -1.13 6.30 19.96
CA PRO A 76 -1.64 5.42 21.00
C PRO A 76 -2.93 4.68 20.55
N PRO A 77 -3.09 3.40 20.94
CA PRO A 77 -4.30 2.63 20.63
C PRO A 77 -5.57 3.35 21.08
N GLY A 78 -6.57 3.41 20.19
CA GLY A 78 -7.84 4.07 20.45
C GLY A 78 -7.81 5.61 20.39
N ARG A 79 -6.66 6.19 20.07
CA ARG A 79 -6.48 7.64 19.86
C ARG A 79 -5.57 7.92 18.66
N PRO A 80 -5.94 7.46 17.45
CA PRO A 80 -5.11 7.67 16.27
C PRO A 80 -5.06 9.15 15.90
N ASP A 81 -3.91 9.57 15.38
CA ASP A 81 -3.83 10.81 14.63
C ASP A 81 -4.63 10.65 13.32
N VAL A 82 -5.38 11.69 12.95
CA VAL A 82 -6.22 11.70 11.76
C VAL A 82 -5.76 12.77 10.80
N VAL A 83 -5.45 12.39 9.58
CA VAL A 83 -5.09 13.34 8.51
C VAL A 83 -6.38 13.98 7.97
N LEU A 84 -6.50 15.29 8.10
CA LEU A 84 -7.63 16.09 7.64
C LEU A 84 -7.39 16.63 6.22
N GLU A 85 -6.19 17.12 5.95
CA GLU A 85 -5.79 17.74 4.69
C GLU A 85 -4.38 17.32 4.30
N ALA A 86 -4.09 17.32 3.00
CA ALA A 86 -2.75 17.09 2.49
C ALA A 86 -2.48 18.00 1.29
N THR A 87 -1.33 18.67 1.30
CA THR A 87 -0.85 19.54 0.23
C THR A 87 0.30 18.85 -0.51
N PHE A 88 0.22 18.85 -1.84
CA PHE A 88 1.21 18.20 -2.70
C PHE A 88 1.88 19.19 -3.63
N ALA A 89 3.19 19.08 -3.78
CA ALA A 89 3.95 19.78 -4.83
C ALA A 89 3.89 18.93 -6.11
N LEU A 90 3.25 19.47 -7.14
CA LEU A 90 3.08 18.79 -8.42
C LEU A 90 3.66 19.65 -9.54
N GLU A 91 4.12 19.00 -10.59
CA GLU A 91 4.74 19.67 -11.73
C GLU A 91 3.74 19.84 -12.89
N PRO A 92 3.68 20.99 -13.55
CA PRO A 92 2.92 21.16 -14.78
C PRO A 92 3.41 20.15 -15.85
N ALA A 93 2.49 19.47 -16.49
CA ALA A 93 2.80 18.57 -17.60
C ALA A 93 1.64 18.50 -18.60
N GLU A 94 1.96 18.16 -19.84
CA GLU A 94 0.96 17.96 -20.89
C GLU A 94 -0.01 16.85 -20.51
N PRO A 95 -1.34 17.08 -20.61
CA PRO A 95 -2.35 16.10 -20.23
C PRO A 95 -2.18 14.73 -20.93
N ASP A 96 -1.71 14.72 -22.16
CA ASP A 96 -1.47 13.50 -22.92
C ASP A 96 -0.31 12.69 -22.35
N THR A 97 0.77 13.35 -21.93
CA THR A 97 1.91 12.69 -21.26
C THR A 97 1.47 12.04 -19.94
N ILE A 98 0.64 12.75 -19.15
CA ILE A 98 0.08 12.20 -17.90
C ILE A 98 -0.85 11.01 -18.23
N ALA A 99 -1.66 11.12 -19.29
CA ALA A 99 -2.56 10.06 -19.72
C ALA A 99 -1.81 8.78 -20.12
N GLU A 100 -0.71 8.91 -20.85
CA GLU A 100 0.15 7.78 -21.23
C GLU A 100 0.72 7.06 -19.99
N ARG A 101 1.29 7.82 -19.04
CA ARG A 101 1.81 7.26 -17.78
C ARG A 101 0.73 6.51 -17.00
N LEU A 102 -0.46 7.09 -16.89
CA LEU A 102 -1.60 6.45 -16.23
C LEU A 102 -2.05 5.17 -16.97
N ALA A 103 -2.00 5.17 -18.30
CA ALA A 103 -2.33 4.00 -19.11
C ALA A 103 -1.31 2.87 -18.94
N ASP A 104 -0.03 3.19 -18.88
CA ASP A 104 1.06 2.24 -18.64
C ASP A 104 0.95 1.60 -17.25
N ILE A 105 0.73 2.42 -16.21
CA ILE A 105 0.51 1.92 -14.86
C ILE A 105 -0.70 0.99 -14.80
N ARG A 106 -1.80 1.37 -15.47
CA ARG A 106 -3.02 0.54 -15.53
C ARG A 106 -2.76 -0.79 -16.20
N ARG A 107 -2.08 -0.78 -17.35
CA ARG A 107 -1.71 -1.98 -18.11
C ARG A 107 -0.84 -2.90 -17.26
N TRP A 108 0.22 -2.36 -16.67
CA TRP A 108 1.11 -3.12 -15.81
C TRP A 108 0.36 -3.78 -14.64
N ARG A 109 -0.53 -3.04 -13.97
CA ARG A 109 -1.34 -3.60 -12.87
C ARG A 109 -2.29 -4.69 -13.37
N GLN A 110 -2.92 -4.50 -14.54
CA GLN A 110 -3.78 -5.53 -15.14
C GLN A 110 -3.00 -6.80 -15.47
N GLU A 111 -1.75 -6.68 -15.88
CA GLU A 111 -0.89 -7.82 -16.22
C GLU A 111 -0.35 -8.54 -14.98
N HIS A 112 -0.01 -7.82 -13.90
CA HIS A 112 0.75 -8.34 -12.78
C HIS A 112 -0.03 -8.50 -11.48
N GLN A 113 -1.18 -7.86 -11.32
CA GLN A 113 -1.95 -7.90 -10.07
C GLN A 113 -3.34 -8.54 -10.26
N PRO A 114 -3.94 -9.14 -9.21
CA PRO A 114 -5.25 -9.77 -9.29
C PRO A 114 -6.38 -8.73 -9.26
N ILE A 115 -6.39 -7.80 -10.24
CA ILE A 115 -7.41 -6.76 -10.37
C ILE A 115 -8.80 -7.39 -10.49
N GLY A 116 -9.76 -6.83 -9.76
CA GLY A 116 -11.14 -7.33 -9.73
C GLY A 116 -11.39 -8.46 -8.73
N GLN A 117 -10.35 -9.02 -8.12
CA GLN A 117 -10.49 -9.96 -7.02
C GLN A 117 -10.46 -9.23 -5.68
N LYS A 118 -11.24 -9.71 -4.70
CA LYS A 118 -11.26 -9.13 -3.36
C LYS A 118 -9.95 -9.44 -2.64
N SER A 119 -9.16 -8.42 -2.35
CA SER A 119 -7.90 -8.51 -1.61
C SER A 119 -7.62 -7.20 -0.88
N ALA A 120 -6.68 -7.21 0.05
CA ALA A 120 -6.21 -6.03 0.77
C ALA A 120 -4.93 -5.41 0.17
N GLY A 121 -4.57 -5.80 -1.06
CA GLY A 121 -3.30 -5.39 -1.69
C GLY A 121 -2.15 -6.32 -1.33
N SER A 122 -0.92 -5.78 -1.34
CA SER A 122 0.27 -6.51 -0.89
C SER A 122 0.15 -6.86 0.58
N VAL A 123 0.40 -8.13 0.91
CA VAL A 123 0.29 -8.62 2.29
C VAL A 123 1.52 -8.28 3.11
N PHE A 124 2.70 -8.34 2.48
CA PHE A 124 3.98 -8.11 3.14
C PHE A 124 4.73 -6.95 2.52
N ARG A 125 5.50 -6.23 3.35
CA ARG A 125 6.51 -5.27 2.89
C ARG A 125 7.61 -6.03 2.15
N ASN A 126 8.19 -5.40 1.16
CA ASN A 126 9.39 -5.96 0.53
C ASN A 126 10.55 -5.90 1.53
N PRO A 127 11.30 -6.99 1.72
CA PRO A 127 12.55 -6.95 2.49
C PRO A 127 13.61 -6.15 1.74
N GLU A 128 14.64 -5.72 2.45
CA GLU A 128 15.76 -4.98 1.86
C GLU A 128 16.41 -5.79 0.73
N GLY A 129 16.58 -5.15 -0.41
CA GLY A 129 17.24 -5.73 -1.58
C GLY A 129 16.43 -6.78 -2.34
N ASP A 130 15.19 -7.08 -1.94
CA ASP A 130 14.38 -8.11 -2.58
C ASP A 130 12.88 -7.81 -2.61
N SER A 131 12.10 -8.66 -3.26
CA SER A 131 10.64 -8.57 -3.36
C SER A 131 9.98 -9.74 -2.63
N ALA A 132 9.09 -9.45 -1.69
CA ALA A 132 8.30 -10.46 -1.00
C ALA A 132 7.55 -11.36 -2.00
N GLY A 133 7.00 -10.77 -3.07
CA GLY A 133 6.30 -11.53 -4.11
C GLY A 133 7.20 -12.54 -4.83
N ARG A 134 8.44 -12.15 -5.16
CA ARG A 134 9.42 -13.05 -5.79
C ARG A 134 9.80 -14.22 -4.87
N ILE A 135 10.13 -13.91 -3.61
CA ILE A 135 10.50 -14.92 -2.61
C ILE A 135 9.39 -15.95 -2.42
N ILE A 136 8.15 -15.48 -2.26
CA ILE A 136 6.97 -16.34 -2.05
C ILE A 136 6.70 -17.20 -3.30
N ASP A 137 6.88 -16.64 -4.49
CA ASP A 137 6.71 -17.35 -5.77
C ASP A 137 7.74 -18.46 -5.96
N GLU A 138 9.01 -18.16 -5.73
CA GLU A 138 10.11 -19.14 -5.80
C GLU A 138 9.97 -20.33 -4.82
N LEU A 139 9.27 -20.11 -3.70
CA LEU A 139 8.95 -21.17 -2.75
C LEU A 139 7.69 -21.98 -3.14
N GLY A 140 7.09 -21.68 -4.30
CA GLY A 140 5.94 -22.42 -4.81
C GLY A 140 4.67 -22.24 -3.97
N LEU A 141 4.52 -21.07 -3.29
CA LEU A 141 3.40 -20.81 -2.37
C LEU A 141 2.17 -20.21 -3.06
N LYS A 142 2.24 -19.90 -4.37
CA LYS A 142 1.05 -19.52 -5.14
C LYS A 142 -0.03 -20.60 -5.01
N GLU A 143 -1.29 -20.17 -5.02
CA GLU A 143 -2.48 -21.03 -4.90
C GLU A 143 -2.65 -21.73 -3.55
N ARG A 144 -1.71 -21.59 -2.60
CA ARG A 144 -1.86 -22.10 -1.24
C ARG A 144 -3.11 -21.50 -0.59
N ARG A 145 -3.87 -22.32 0.16
CA ARG A 145 -5.17 -21.94 0.72
C ARG A 145 -5.26 -22.22 2.21
N VAL A 146 -6.04 -21.37 2.90
CA VAL A 146 -6.59 -21.61 4.23
C VAL A 146 -8.03 -21.09 4.21
N GLY A 147 -9.00 -21.97 4.44
CA GLY A 147 -10.41 -21.62 4.28
C GLY A 147 -10.72 -21.01 2.92
N GLY A 148 -11.34 -19.83 2.90
CA GLY A 148 -11.63 -19.06 1.69
C GLY A 148 -10.50 -18.16 1.20
N ALA A 149 -9.38 -18.07 1.93
CA ALA A 149 -8.22 -17.27 1.56
C ALA A 149 -7.26 -18.05 0.67
N GLN A 150 -6.72 -17.43 -0.37
CA GLN A 150 -5.76 -18.04 -1.28
C GLN A 150 -4.64 -17.07 -1.63
N VAL A 151 -3.38 -17.54 -1.65
CA VAL A 151 -2.27 -16.81 -2.28
C VAL A 151 -2.58 -16.72 -3.77
N SER A 152 -2.61 -15.51 -4.31
CA SER A 152 -3.00 -15.27 -5.69
C SER A 152 -2.07 -16.01 -6.67
N PRO A 153 -2.61 -16.72 -7.66
CA PRO A 153 -1.80 -17.33 -8.73
C PRO A 153 -1.10 -16.28 -9.59
N LYS A 154 -1.61 -15.04 -9.61
CA LYS A 154 -1.09 -13.96 -10.44
C LYS A 154 0.05 -13.19 -9.76
N HIS A 155 -0.06 -12.93 -8.46
CA HIS A 155 0.94 -12.18 -7.69
C HIS A 155 1.06 -12.77 -6.29
N ALA A 156 2.19 -13.39 -5.99
CA ALA A 156 2.38 -14.18 -4.77
C ALA A 156 2.31 -13.37 -3.46
N ASN A 157 2.52 -12.04 -3.50
CA ASN A 157 2.34 -11.17 -2.33
C ASN A 157 0.90 -10.66 -2.16
N PHE A 158 -0.09 -11.30 -2.81
CA PHE A 158 -1.51 -10.99 -2.64
C PHE A 158 -2.25 -12.22 -2.11
N ILE A 159 -3.05 -12.01 -1.07
CA ILE A 159 -4.03 -13.00 -0.63
C ILE A 159 -5.41 -12.54 -1.13
N VAL A 160 -6.06 -13.39 -1.91
CA VAL A 160 -7.39 -13.13 -2.48
C VAL A 160 -8.45 -13.92 -1.72
N ASN A 161 -9.62 -13.31 -1.54
CA ASN A 161 -10.80 -13.96 -1.03
C ASN A 161 -11.53 -14.66 -2.19
N THR A 162 -11.48 -16.00 -2.21
CA THR A 162 -12.10 -16.82 -3.26
C THR A 162 -13.58 -17.11 -2.99
N GLY A 163 -14.10 -16.60 -1.88
CA GLY A 163 -15.46 -16.77 -1.40
C GLY A 163 -15.49 -17.20 0.08
N GLY A 164 -16.11 -16.38 0.93
CA GLY A 164 -16.29 -16.71 2.34
C GLY A 164 -15.02 -16.69 3.20
N ALA A 165 -13.90 -16.12 2.75
CA ALA A 165 -12.71 -15.97 3.57
C ALA A 165 -12.98 -15.06 4.78
N THR A 166 -12.59 -15.52 5.96
CA THR A 166 -12.57 -14.73 7.19
C THR A 166 -11.23 -14.01 7.36
N ALA A 167 -11.19 -13.01 8.26
CA ALA A 167 -9.92 -12.37 8.64
C ALA A 167 -8.95 -13.39 9.29
N ALA A 168 -9.48 -14.38 10.01
CA ALA A 168 -8.69 -15.47 10.57
C ALA A 168 -8.04 -16.34 9.50
N ASP A 169 -8.76 -16.64 8.39
CA ASP A 169 -8.19 -17.40 7.27
C ASP A 169 -7.04 -16.64 6.62
N VAL A 170 -7.23 -15.32 6.39
CA VAL A 170 -6.19 -14.45 5.80
C VAL A 170 -4.96 -14.39 6.71
N ARG A 171 -5.15 -14.23 8.02
CA ARG A 171 -4.06 -14.22 9.00
C ARG A 171 -3.33 -15.56 9.02
N ALA A 172 -4.05 -16.67 9.13
CA ALA A 172 -3.45 -18.00 9.18
C ALA A 172 -2.67 -18.33 7.91
N LEU A 173 -3.18 -17.93 6.74
CA LEU A 173 -2.44 -18.09 5.48
C LEU A 173 -1.21 -17.19 5.43
N GLY A 174 -1.31 -15.95 5.89
CA GLY A 174 -0.16 -15.04 5.99
C GLY A 174 0.92 -15.58 6.93
N ASP A 175 0.53 -16.07 8.12
CA ASP A 175 1.46 -16.66 9.09
C ASP A 175 2.14 -17.93 8.52
N LEU A 176 1.41 -18.76 7.78
CA LEU A 176 1.98 -19.92 7.07
C LEU A 176 3.03 -19.49 6.05
N VAL A 177 2.76 -18.46 5.26
CA VAL A 177 3.72 -17.89 4.29
C VAL A 177 4.96 -17.37 5.00
N ARG A 178 4.79 -16.55 6.04
CA ARG A 178 5.90 -15.99 6.84
C ARG A 178 6.79 -17.09 7.41
N GLU A 179 6.19 -18.08 8.06
CA GLU A 179 6.93 -19.19 8.67
C GLU A 179 7.69 -20.02 7.61
N THR A 180 7.08 -20.25 6.45
CA THR A 180 7.74 -20.95 5.35
C THR A 180 8.94 -20.15 4.83
N VAL A 181 8.78 -18.84 4.59
CA VAL A 181 9.87 -17.97 4.12
C VAL A 181 10.99 -17.90 5.17
N ARG A 182 10.65 -17.76 6.45
CA ARG A 182 11.62 -17.75 7.55
C ARG A 182 12.43 -19.06 7.60
N ARG A 183 11.77 -20.19 7.51
CA ARG A 183 12.41 -21.51 7.57
C ARG A 183 13.29 -21.77 6.35
N GLU A 184 12.83 -21.45 5.15
CA GLU A 184 13.51 -21.81 3.89
C GLU A 184 14.57 -20.78 3.44
N ARG A 185 14.44 -19.53 3.86
CA ARG A 185 15.30 -18.41 3.41
C ARG A 185 15.94 -17.62 4.55
N GLY A 186 15.53 -17.84 5.81
CA GLY A 186 16.01 -17.06 6.94
C GLY A 186 15.52 -15.61 6.95
N ILE A 187 14.50 -15.26 6.14
CA ILE A 187 13.99 -13.89 5.98
C ILE A 187 12.71 -13.72 6.81
N GLU A 188 12.67 -12.71 7.66
CA GLU A 188 11.48 -12.30 8.40
C GLU A 188 10.63 -11.33 7.57
N LEU A 189 9.52 -11.79 7.01
CA LEU A 189 8.57 -10.93 6.32
C LEU A 189 7.74 -10.11 7.31
N ALA A 190 7.69 -8.79 7.12
CA ALA A 190 6.83 -7.89 7.88
C ALA A 190 5.49 -7.70 7.17
N TYR A 191 4.38 -7.77 7.91
CA TYR A 191 3.08 -7.44 7.35
C TYR A 191 3.00 -5.97 6.91
N GLU A 192 2.42 -5.73 5.71
CA GLU A 192 1.97 -4.42 5.25
C GLU A 192 0.47 -4.22 5.56
N VAL A 193 -0.31 -5.30 5.50
CA VAL A 193 -1.71 -5.29 5.93
C VAL A 193 -1.82 -5.21 7.46
N GLU A 194 -2.84 -4.51 7.93
CA GLU A 194 -3.12 -4.40 9.35
C GLU A 194 -4.39 -5.16 9.72
N PHE A 195 -4.32 -5.92 10.79
CA PHE A 195 -5.46 -6.64 11.33
C PHE A 195 -6.06 -5.82 12.46
N VAL A 196 -7.26 -5.28 12.25
CA VAL A 196 -7.97 -4.45 13.19
C VAL A 196 -9.17 -5.20 13.80
N GLY A 197 -9.59 -4.81 15.00
CA GLY A 197 -10.68 -5.44 15.72
C GLY A 197 -10.21 -6.49 16.73
N ARG A 198 -11.17 -7.27 17.22
CA ARG A 198 -10.96 -8.32 18.25
C ARG A 198 -11.06 -9.70 17.61
#